data_796f64702b584cef10c8ae03e209c065
#
_entry.id   796f64702b584cef10c8ae03e209c065
#
_cell.length_a   1.000
_cell.length_b   1.000
_cell.length_c   1.000
_cell.angle_alpha   90.00
_cell.angle_beta   90.00
_cell.angle_gamma   90.00
#
_symmetry.space_group_name_H-M   'P 1'
#
loop_
_entity.id
_entity.type
_entity.pdbx_description
1 polymer ?
#
loop_
_entity_poly.entity_id
_entity_poly.type
_entity_poly.pdbx_seq_one_letter_code
_entity_poly.pdbx_strand_id
1 'polypeptide(L)'
;MKTFLRFAAITVGAAALLAVCGTYGASYYYTSQYGQGCASCHEMAAFVSVVHSAPHRTTGCMDCHEASLATKLRHMRIHIFGTVPETIRLRDVDVLAMTSSCKSCHQHEYANWHAGPHSATYTQIFADSTHNSKRMLMDDCLRCHGMYFGGAIGDLVQPLNTKGPWKVTRAGLGDESAMPCMACHQVHREGAQETRPDSRISVAGLAVQDSLAFYDRRETLHFAAASLGLPQLHDGARLVTVSQDPRQALCYQCHAPREPETGSLAATNEWGPQVGSGDDRTPMGVHEGIGCVACHNGHNENTRASCKTCHPQMSNCGIDVEKMDTTYADSKSAHNIHWVKCADCHQHGIPKVKTPAAAKAKLPTTPGING
;
A
#
# COMPACT_ATOMS: atom_id res chain seq x y z
N MET A 1 15.15 -65.41 19.72
CA MET A 1 14.86 -64.59 18.54
C MET A 1 13.46 -63.94 18.61
N LYS A 2 12.37 -64.66 18.82
CA LYS A 2 11.00 -64.09 18.89
C LYS A 2 10.79 -63.06 20.01
N THR A 3 11.37 -63.25 21.18
CA THR A 3 11.26 -62.36 22.34
C THR A 3 12.02 -61.04 22.06
N PHE A 4 13.20 -61.10 21.47
CA PHE A 4 14.00 -59.94 21.10
C PHE A 4 13.27 -59.08 20.05
N LEU A 5 12.65 -59.69 19.02
CA LEU A 5 11.85 -59.00 18.01
C LEU A 5 10.62 -58.30 18.62
N ARG A 6 9.96 -58.92 19.61
CA ARG A 6 8.85 -58.29 20.33
C ARG A 6 9.28 -57.08 21.14
N PHE A 7 10.37 -57.17 21.88
CA PHE A 7 10.93 -56.02 22.63
C PHE A 7 11.31 -54.90 21.67
N ALA A 8 12.03 -55.21 20.59
CA ALA A 8 12.40 -54.20 19.57
C ALA A 8 11.16 -53.53 18.98
N ALA A 9 10.11 -54.29 18.62
CA ALA A 9 8.87 -53.72 18.09
C ALA A 9 8.15 -52.82 19.10
N ILE A 10 8.08 -53.22 20.39
CA ILE A 10 7.48 -52.40 21.44
C ILE A 10 8.27 -51.11 21.64
N THR A 11 9.62 -51.19 21.68
CA THR A 11 10.48 -50.01 21.86
C THR A 11 10.33 -49.03 20.69
N VAL A 12 10.33 -49.53 19.45
CA VAL A 12 10.10 -48.70 18.24
C VAL A 12 8.71 -48.10 18.26
N GLY A 13 7.67 -48.87 18.61
CA GLY A 13 6.30 -48.36 18.71
C GLY A 13 6.16 -47.29 19.80
N ALA A 14 6.77 -47.48 20.97
CA ALA A 14 6.75 -46.47 22.02
C ALA A 14 7.53 -45.20 21.63
N ALA A 15 8.67 -45.34 20.99
CA ALA A 15 9.44 -44.20 20.49
C ALA A 15 8.66 -43.42 19.40
N ALA A 16 8.01 -44.12 18.48
CA ALA A 16 7.15 -43.48 17.46
C ALA A 16 5.97 -42.76 18.11
N LEU A 17 5.30 -43.36 19.08
CA LEU A 17 4.20 -42.72 19.79
C LEU A 17 4.68 -41.47 20.55
N LEU A 18 5.80 -41.53 21.25
CA LEU A 18 6.38 -40.38 21.93
C LEU A 18 6.76 -39.27 20.95
N ALA A 19 7.33 -39.61 19.80
CA ALA A 19 7.64 -38.63 18.75
C ALA A 19 6.36 -37.94 18.21
N VAL A 20 5.31 -38.71 17.94
CA VAL A 20 4.04 -38.17 17.51
C VAL A 20 3.40 -37.27 18.57
N CYS A 21 3.28 -37.76 19.82
CA CYS A 21 2.73 -37.00 20.93
C CYS A 21 3.55 -35.74 21.22
N GLY A 22 4.86 -35.84 21.18
CA GLY A 22 5.78 -34.70 21.37
C GLY A 22 5.61 -33.65 20.28
N THR A 23 5.52 -34.09 19.04
CA THR A 23 5.33 -33.17 17.90
C THR A 23 3.99 -32.42 17.95
N TYR A 24 2.90 -33.16 18.22
CA TYR A 24 1.58 -32.54 18.36
C TYR A 24 1.49 -31.69 19.64
N GLY A 25 2.06 -32.12 20.75
CA GLY A 25 2.13 -31.34 21.98
C GLY A 25 2.91 -30.04 21.82
N ALA A 26 4.07 -30.10 21.19
CA ALA A 26 4.84 -28.91 20.86
C ALA A 26 4.07 -27.97 19.89
N SER A 27 3.47 -28.54 18.85
CA SER A 27 2.63 -27.75 17.93
C SER A 27 1.48 -27.05 18.68
N TYR A 28 0.79 -27.77 19.56
CA TYR A 28 -0.28 -27.19 20.38
C TYR A 28 0.24 -26.09 21.31
N TYR A 29 1.36 -26.31 21.98
CA TYR A 29 1.98 -25.29 22.83
C TYR A 29 2.27 -23.99 22.07
N TYR A 30 2.89 -24.07 20.90
CA TYR A 30 3.20 -22.89 20.09
C TYR A 30 1.96 -22.17 19.52
N THR A 31 0.83 -22.86 19.37
CA THR A 31 -0.40 -22.26 18.85
C THR A 31 -1.38 -21.87 19.96
N SER A 32 -1.18 -22.35 21.18
CA SER A 32 -2.05 -22.03 22.32
C SER A 32 -1.76 -20.61 22.85
N GLN A 33 -2.72 -20.11 23.63
CA GLN A 33 -2.60 -18.82 24.31
C GLN A 33 -2.23 -17.65 23.37
N TYR A 34 -2.93 -17.55 22.26
CA TYR A 34 -2.71 -16.49 21.26
C TYR A 34 -1.27 -16.46 20.69
N GLY A 35 -0.58 -17.60 20.68
CA GLY A 35 0.76 -17.71 20.14
C GLY A 35 1.88 -17.30 21.10
N GLN A 36 1.62 -17.25 22.41
CA GLN A 36 2.68 -16.98 23.41
C GLN A 36 3.84 -17.98 23.34
N GLY A 37 3.59 -19.21 22.87
CA GLY A 37 4.66 -20.16 22.56
C GLY A 37 5.68 -19.65 21.54
N CYS A 38 5.30 -18.77 20.63
CA CYS A 38 6.21 -18.12 19.70
C CYS A 38 7.21 -17.21 20.43
N ALA A 39 6.78 -16.57 21.53
CA ALA A 39 7.64 -15.73 22.37
C ALA A 39 8.72 -16.51 23.15
N SER A 40 8.64 -17.83 23.17
CA SER A 40 9.65 -18.68 23.81
C SER A 40 10.99 -18.66 23.06
N CYS A 41 10.99 -18.26 21.77
CA CYS A 41 12.21 -18.13 21.00
C CYS A 41 12.76 -16.71 21.13
N HIS A 42 14.05 -16.59 21.45
CA HIS A 42 14.66 -15.27 21.64
C HIS A 42 14.66 -14.42 20.36
N GLU A 43 14.67 -15.05 19.19
CA GLU A 43 14.57 -14.36 17.89
C GLU A 43 13.20 -13.69 17.67
N MET A 44 12.17 -14.17 18.37
CA MET A 44 10.81 -13.62 18.27
C MET A 44 10.55 -12.52 19.29
N ALA A 45 11.45 -12.27 20.23
CA ALA A 45 11.22 -11.33 21.33
C ALA A 45 10.95 -9.91 20.83
N ALA A 46 11.67 -9.45 19.82
CA ALA A 46 11.48 -8.14 19.22
C ALA A 46 10.07 -8.00 18.62
N PHE A 47 9.61 -8.97 17.84
CA PHE A 47 8.29 -8.97 17.23
C PHE A 47 7.17 -9.01 18.26
N VAL A 48 7.32 -9.84 19.29
CA VAL A 48 6.34 -9.96 20.38
C VAL A 48 6.20 -8.65 21.14
N SER A 49 7.30 -7.98 21.46
CA SER A 49 7.29 -6.71 22.19
C SER A 49 6.55 -5.62 21.40
N VAL A 50 6.73 -5.58 20.09
CA VAL A 50 6.09 -4.61 19.21
C VAL A 50 4.59 -4.89 19.07
N VAL A 51 4.18 -6.14 18.92
CA VAL A 51 2.76 -6.51 18.82
C VAL A 51 2.00 -6.06 20.07
N HIS A 52 2.57 -6.21 21.25
CA HIS A 52 1.92 -5.77 22.49
C HIS A 52 1.67 -4.26 22.56
N SER A 53 2.44 -3.45 21.86
CA SER A 53 2.25 -1.99 21.76
C SER A 53 1.44 -1.55 20.53
N ALA A 54 1.15 -2.47 19.61
CA ALA A 54 0.45 -2.20 18.36
C ALA A 54 -1.09 -2.26 18.53
N PRO A 55 -1.87 -1.74 17.56
CA PRO A 55 -3.31 -1.90 17.53
C PRO A 55 -3.78 -3.36 17.59
N HIS A 56 -2.99 -4.29 17.08
CA HIS A 56 -3.29 -5.73 17.07
C HIS A 56 -2.84 -6.48 18.34
N ARG A 57 -2.61 -5.79 19.47
CA ARG A 57 -2.14 -6.40 20.73
C ARG A 57 -3.02 -7.51 21.30
N THR A 58 -4.29 -7.57 20.90
CA THR A 58 -5.25 -8.59 21.31
C THR A 58 -5.43 -9.71 20.28
N THR A 59 -4.75 -9.60 19.14
CA THR A 59 -4.81 -10.59 18.06
C THR A 59 -3.73 -11.64 18.28
N GLY A 60 -4.06 -12.91 18.10
CA GLY A 60 -3.10 -13.99 18.21
C GLY A 60 -2.14 -14.03 17.02
N CYS A 61 -0.91 -14.42 17.25
CA CYS A 61 0.07 -14.56 16.17
C CYS A 61 -0.46 -15.48 15.04
N MET A 62 -1.17 -16.54 15.44
CA MET A 62 -1.73 -17.53 14.49
C MET A 62 -2.96 -17.06 13.72
N ASP A 63 -3.56 -15.94 14.11
CA ASP A 63 -4.68 -15.37 13.35
C ASP A 63 -4.21 -14.76 12.02
N CYS A 64 -2.92 -14.40 11.97
CA CYS A 64 -2.27 -13.88 10.76
C CYS A 64 -1.23 -14.86 10.18
N HIS A 65 -0.48 -15.55 11.05
CA HIS A 65 0.61 -16.44 10.69
C HIS A 65 0.17 -17.91 10.70
N GLU A 66 -0.60 -18.32 9.70
CA GLU A 66 -0.93 -19.73 9.53
C GLU A 66 0.34 -20.54 9.24
N ALA A 67 0.75 -21.36 10.20
CA ALA A 67 1.88 -22.23 10.02
C ALA A 67 1.46 -23.70 10.07
N SER A 68 1.62 -24.39 8.94
CA SER A 68 1.46 -25.83 8.89
C SER A 68 2.47 -26.52 9.82
N LEU A 69 2.18 -27.75 10.23
CA LEU A 69 3.13 -28.55 11.02
C LEU A 69 4.50 -28.66 10.30
N ALA A 70 4.49 -28.83 8.99
CA ALA A 70 5.71 -28.88 8.18
C ALA A 70 6.51 -27.57 8.26
N THR A 71 5.83 -26.41 8.25
CA THR A 71 6.47 -25.10 8.41
C THR A 71 7.10 -24.97 9.80
N LYS A 72 6.38 -25.37 10.86
CA LYS A 72 6.90 -25.36 12.24
C LYS A 72 8.12 -26.24 12.40
N LEU A 73 8.08 -27.46 11.88
CA LEU A 73 9.22 -28.40 11.92
C LEU A 73 10.41 -27.86 11.13
N ARG A 74 10.17 -27.20 10.01
CA ARG A 74 11.23 -26.54 9.24
C ARG A 74 11.89 -25.42 10.05
N HIS A 75 11.13 -24.58 10.72
CA HIS A 75 11.67 -23.51 11.57
C HIS A 75 12.50 -24.09 12.72
N MET A 76 11.98 -25.10 13.42
CA MET A 76 12.74 -25.80 14.47
C MET A 76 14.04 -26.39 13.92
N ARG A 77 14.00 -27.04 12.76
CA ARG A 77 15.21 -27.59 12.14
C ARG A 77 16.24 -26.50 11.82
N ILE A 78 15.81 -25.36 11.27
CA ILE A 78 16.70 -24.24 10.96
C ILE A 78 17.31 -23.68 12.24
N HIS A 79 16.51 -23.52 13.30
CA HIS A 79 16.98 -23.03 14.59
C HIS A 79 18.01 -23.97 15.24
N ILE A 80 17.79 -25.28 15.18
CA ILE A 80 18.65 -26.26 15.86
C ILE A 80 19.92 -26.56 15.04
N PHE A 81 19.80 -26.63 13.71
CA PHE A 81 20.87 -27.16 12.83
C PHE A 81 21.34 -26.17 11.76
N GLY A 82 20.68 -25.04 11.63
CA GLY A 82 20.97 -24.05 10.65
C GLY A 82 21.62 -22.79 11.22
N THR A 83 21.83 -21.81 10.37
CA THR A 83 22.19 -20.44 10.76
C THR A 83 20.95 -19.60 10.72
N VAL A 84 20.55 -19.06 11.86
CA VAL A 84 19.44 -18.10 11.93
C VAL A 84 19.97 -16.76 11.42
N PRO A 85 19.32 -16.13 10.42
CA PRO A 85 19.73 -14.82 9.96
C PRO A 85 19.51 -13.77 11.07
N GLU A 86 20.30 -12.72 11.06
CA GLU A 86 20.18 -11.61 12.02
C GLU A 86 18.79 -10.96 11.94
N THR A 87 18.22 -10.88 10.75
CA THR A 87 16.86 -10.40 10.54
C THR A 87 15.99 -11.50 9.94
N ILE A 88 14.95 -11.91 10.67
CA ILE A 88 13.97 -12.87 10.18
C ILE A 88 12.99 -12.13 9.26
N ARG A 89 12.86 -12.62 8.03
CA ARG A 89 11.93 -12.08 7.04
C ARG A 89 10.96 -13.16 6.58
N LEU A 90 9.72 -12.74 6.33
CA LEU A 90 8.74 -13.60 5.69
C LEU A 90 9.13 -13.82 4.23
N ARG A 91 8.80 -14.99 3.71
CA ARG A 91 8.91 -15.25 2.29
C ARG A 91 7.80 -14.50 1.55
N ASP A 92 8.06 -14.14 0.30
CA ASP A 92 7.10 -13.45 -0.57
C ASP A 92 5.72 -14.11 -0.59
N VAL A 93 5.72 -15.44 -0.73
CA VAL A 93 4.47 -16.23 -0.75
C VAL A 93 3.71 -16.19 0.58
N ASP A 94 4.41 -16.08 1.70
CA ASP A 94 3.78 -15.99 3.02
C ASP A 94 3.14 -14.59 3.21
N VAL A 95 3.79 -13.52 2.72
CA VAL A 95 3.25 -12.16 2.76
C VAL A 95 2.01 -12.03 1.88
N LEU A 96 2.06 -12.58 0.67
CA LEU A 96 0.92 -12.57 -0.25
C LEU A 96 -0.26 -13.35 0.34
N ALA A 97 0.00 -14.53 0.91
CA ALA A 97 -1.03 -15.33 1.55
C ALA A 97 -1.67 -14.64 2.77
N MET A 98 -0.91 -13.85 3.54
CA MET A 98 -1.44 -13.11 4.69
C MET A 98 -2.48 -12.05 4.32
N THR A 99 -2.55 -11.60 3.07
CA THR A 99 -3.61 -10.69 2.62
C THR A 99 -5.00 -11.28 2.86
N SER A 100 -5.15 -12.60 2.74
CA SER A 100 -6.41 -13.29 3.06
C SER A 100 -6.73 -13.30 4.55
N SER A 101 -5.73 -13.33 5.42
CA SER A 101 -5.91 -13.26 6.87
C SER A 101 -6.44 -11.89 7.31
N CYS A 102 -5.98 -10.81 6.69
CA CYS A 102 -6.50 -9.47 6.95
C CYS A 102 -8.01 -9.38 6.70
N LYS A 103 -8.51 -10.06 5.67
CA LYS A 103 -9.93 -10.11 5.31
C LYS A 103 -10.83 -10.58 6.45
N SER A 104 -10.36 -11.46 7.31
CA SER A 104 -11.16 -12.04 8.39
C SER A 104 -11.72 -10.97 9.35
N CYS A 105 -10.95 -9.90 9.56
CA CYS A 105 -11.31 -8.78 10.44
C CYS A 105 -11.60 -7.49 9.66
N HIS A 106 -10.85 -7.20 8.61
CA HIS A 106 -10.95 -5.97 7.79
C HIS A 106 -11.76 -6.19 6.51
N GLN A 107 -12.99 -6.71 6.67
CA GLN A 107 -13.84 -7.10 5.52
C GLN A 107 -14.19 -5.93 4.59
N HIS A 108 -14.45 -4.76 5.17
CA HIS A 108 -14.82 -3.56 4.41
C HIS A 108 -13.63 -3.03 3.61
N GLU A 109 -12.48 -2.87 4.24
CA GLU A 109 -11.25 -2.40 3.61
C GLU A 109 -10.79 -3.40 2.54
N TYR A 110 -10.88 -4.69 2.84
CA TYR A 110 -10.55 -5.74 1.89
C TYR A 110 -11.47 -5.70 0.66
N ALA A 111 -12.79 -5.58 0.85
CA ALA A 111 -13.75 -5.52 -0.26
C ALA A 111 -13.49 -4.30 -1.16
N ASN A 112 -13.23 -3.16 -0.56
CA ASN A 112 -12.89 -1.94 -1.29
C ASN A 112 -11.57 -2.06 -2.05
N TRP A 113 -10.52 -2.57 -1.40
CA TRP A 113 -9.22 -2.81 -2.03
C TRP A 113 -9.34 -3.82 -3.17
N HIS A 114 -10.08 -4.92 -2.95
CA HIS A 114 -10.27 -5.97 -3.95
C HIS A 114 -11.05 -5.51 -5.18
N ALA A 115 -11.93 -4.54 -5.03
CA ALA A 115 -12.66 -3.92 -6.14
C ALA A 115 -11.82 -2.90 -6.91
N GLY A 116 -10.68 -2.46 -6.35
CA GLY A 116 -9.85 -1.41 -6.92
C GLY A 116 -8.62 -1.94 -7.67
N PRO A 117 -7.93 -1.07 -8.40
CA PRO A 117 -6.76 -1.43 -9.21
C PRO A 117 -5.55 -1.89 -8.37
N HIS A 118 -5.47 -1.53 -7.10
CA HIS A 118 -4.39 -1.97 -6.22
C HIS A 118 -4.40 -3.48 -5.93
N SER A 119 -5.55 -4.15 -6.15
CA SER A 119 -5.65 -5.61 -6.02
C SER A 119 -5.30 -6.35 -7.31
N ALA A 120 -4.90 -5.65 -8.37
CA ALA A 120 -4.60 -6.27 -9.65
C ALA A 120 -3.56 -7.39 -9.49
N THR A 121 -3.88 -8.53 -10.07
CA THR A 121 -2.99 -9.69 -10.01
C THR A 121 -1.81 -9.54 -10.96
N TYR A 122 -0.76 -10.32 -10.74
CA TYR A 122 0.37 -10.33 -11.65
C TYR A 122 -0.05 -10.60 -13.11
N THR A 123 -0.98 -11.52 -13.33
CA THR A 123 -1.49 -11.78 -14.69
C THR A 123 -2.21 -10.56 -15.25
N GLN A 124 -3.07 -9.91 -14.48
CA GLN A 124 -3.79 -8.73 -14.96
C GLN A 124 -2.82 -7.59 -15.33
N ILE A 125 -1.80 -7.37 -14.52
CA ILE A 125 -0.81 -6.31 -14.77
C ILE A 125 0.02 -6.61 -16.01
N PHE A 126 0.61 -7.78 -16.10
CA PHE A 126 1.59 -8.08 -17.15
C PHE A 126 0.95 -8.52 -18.49
N ALA A 127 -0.27 -9.02 -18.47
CA ALA A 127 -1.01 -9.38 -19.69
C ALA A 127 -1.82 -8.20 -20.28
N ASP A 128 -1.89 -7.05 -19.65
CA ASP A 128 -2.57 -5.87 -20.19
C ASP A 128 -1.88 -5.37 -21.46
N SER A 129 -2.55 -5.56 -22.61
CA SER A 129 -2.04 -5.13 -23.90
C SER A 129 -2.08 -3.61 -24.11
N THR A 130 -2.99 -2.91 -23.45
CA THR A 130 -3.20 -1.47 -23.64
C THR A 130 -1.99 -0.66 -23.17
N HIS A 131 -1.50 -0.96 -21.98
CA HIS A 131 -0.33 -0.30 -21.41
C HIS A 131 0.98 -0.94 -21.87
N ASN A 132 1.06 -2.25 -21.89
CA ASN A 132 2.31 -2.97 -22.03
C ASN A 132 2.83 -2.99 -23.47
N SER A 133 1.96 -2.85 -24.48
CA SER A 133 2.39 -2.77 -25.90
C SER A 133 3.32 -1.58 -26.20
N LYS A 134 3.36 -0.59 -25.34
CA LYS A 134 4.20 0.61 -25.47
C LYS A 134 5.47 0.55 -24.61
N ARG A 135 5.66 -0.46 -23.79
CA ARG A 135 6.69 -0.52 -22.75
C ARG A 135 7.62 -1.70 -22.95
N MET A 136 8.84 -1.54 -22.47
CA MET A 136 9.82 -2.62 -22.32
C MET A 136 9.89 -3.01 -20.85
N LEU A 137 10.14 -4.30 -20.58
CA LEU A 137 10.36 -4.79 -19.22
C LEU A 137 11.69 -4.30 -18.65
N MET A 138 11.66 -3.95 -17.39
CA MET A 138 12.85 -3.67 -16.57
C MET A 138 12.55 -4.06 -15.12
N ASP A 139 13.58 -4.35 -14.34
CA ASP A 139 13.41 -4.75 -12.93
C ASP A 139 12.69 -3.69 -12.09
N ASP A 140 12.81 -2.42 -12.45
CA ASP A 140 12.10 -1.32 -11.80
C ASP A 140 10.57 -1.42 -11.90
N CYS A 141 10.03 -2.19 -12.85
CA CYS A 141 8.60 -2.49 -12.88
C CYS A 141 8.12 -3.17 -11.58
N LEU A 142 8.98 -4.01 -11.00
CA LEU A 142 8.68 -4.73 -9.78
C LEU A 142 8.63 -3.83 -8.53
N ARG A 143 9.14 -2.61 -8.61
CA ARG A 143 9.06 -1.65 -7.51
C ARG A 143 7.63 -1.36 -7.10
N CYS A 144 6.72 -1.34 -8.09
CA CYS A 144 5.30 -1.10 -7.88
C CYS A 144 4.47 -2.37 -8.18
N HIS A 145 4.86 -3.13 -9.21
CA HIS A 145 4.11 -4.27 -9.74
C HIS A 145 4.67 -5.62 -9.29
N GLY A 146 5.22 -5.70 -8.10
CA GLY A 146 5.80 -6.93 -7.56
C GLY A 146 6.66 -6.67 -6.33
N MET A 147 6.17 -5.82 -5.45
CA MET A 147 6.93 -5.29 -4.30
C MET A 147 7.51 -6.39 -3.43
N TYR A 148 6.80 -7.49 -3.27
CA TYR A 148 7.22 -8.65 -2.47
C TYR A 148 7.79 -9.80 -3.31
N PHE A 149 7.94 -9.65 -4.61
CA PHE A 149 8.59 -10.67 -5.42
C PHE A 149 10.12 -10.56 -5.30
N GLY A 150 10.75 -11.60 -4.78
CA GLY A 150 12.19 -11.59 -4.46
C GLY A 150 13.12 -11.87 -5.64
N GLY A 151 12.58 -12.20 -6.84
CA GLY A 151 13.36 -12.47 -8.05
C GLY A 151 13.52 -11.26 -8.97
N ALA A 152 14.26 -11.43 -10.06
CA ALA A 152 14.31 -10.47 -11.15
C ALA A 152 13.06 -10.57 -12.03
N ILE A 153 12.79 -9.54 -12.84
CA ILE A 153 11.60 -9.52 -13.72
C ILE A 153 11.56 -10.71 -14.66
N GLY A 154 12.73 -11.21 -15.10
CA GLY A 154 12.83 -12.38 -15.96
C GLY A 154 12.47 -13.70 -15.29
N ASP A 155 12.49 -13.75 -13.96
CA ASP A 155 12.04 -14.90 -13.18
C ASP A 155 10.52 -14.95 -13.04
N LEU A 156 9.85 -13.81 -13.29
CA LEU A 156 8.41 -13.66 -13.16
C LEU A 156 7.69 -13.79 -14.49
N VAL A 157 8.19 -13.15 -15.56
CA VAL A 157 7.47 -13.00 -16.82
C VAL A 157 8.34 -13.26 -18.05
N GLN A 158 7.70 -13.66 -19.16
CA GLN A 158 8.31 -13.91 -20.46
C GLN A 158 7.38 -13.43 -21.60
N PRO A 159 7.89 -13.12 -22.81
CA PRO A 159 9.31 -13.10 -23.20
C PRO A 159 10.01 -11.80 -22.76
N LEU A 160 11.32 -11.88 -22.54
CA LEU A 160 12.16 -10.70 -22.26
C LEU A 160 12.54 -10.00 -23.58
N ASN A 161 13.01 -8.74 -23.44
CA ASN A 161 13.49 -7.93 -24.56
C ASN A 161 12.46 -7.65 -25.68
N THR A 162 11.18 -7.77 -25.35
CA THR A 162 10.06 -7.41 -26.21
C THR A 162 9.12 -6.44 -25.48
N LYS A 163 8.32 -5.72 -26.26
CA LYS A 163 7.17 -5.02 -25.70
C LYS A 163 6.12 -6.05 -25.29
N GLY A 164 5.31 -5.68 -24.28
CA GLY A 164 4.21 -6.52 -23.82
C GLY A 164 3.07 -6.67 -24.84
N PRO A 165 2.06 -7.45 -24.51
CA PRO A 165 1.86 -8.09 -23.20
C PRO A 165 2.83 -9.24 -22.92
N TRP A 166 3.01 -9.56 -21.64
CA TRP A 166 3.89 -10.64 -21.19
C TRP A 166 3.12 -11.69 -20.41
N LYS A 167 3.62 -12.90 -20.43
CA LYS A 167 3.03 -14.03 -19.71
C LYS A 167 3.75 -14.25 -18.39
N VAL A 168 3.01 -14.34 -17.31
CA VAL A 168 3.54 -14.77 -16.00
C VAL A 168 3.91 -16.25 -16.12
N THR A 169 5.17 -16.57 -15.82
CA THR A 169 5.73 -17.93 -15.89
C THR A 169 5.94 -18.54 -14.53
N ARG A 170 5.99 -17.72 -13.47
CA ARG A 170 6.14 -18.21 -12.10
C ARG A 170 4.87 -18.89 -11.63
N ALA A 171 4.94 -20.20 -11.43
CA ALA A 171 3.81 -21.00 -10.98
C ALA A 171 3.26 -20.48 -9.64
N GLY A 172 1.94 -20.35 -9.55
CA GLY A 172 1.23 -19.95 -8.33
C GLY A 172 1.19 -18.44 -8.05
N LEU A 173 1.90 -17.59 -8.81
CA LEU A 173 1.85 -16.14 -8.59
C LEU A 173 0.88 -15.41 -9.53
N GLY A 174 0.44 -16.03 -10.61
CA GLY A 174 -0.40 -15.34 -11.60
C GLY A 174 -1.67 -14.71 -11.04
N ASP A 175 -2.30 -15.37 -10.10
CA ASP A 175 -3.56 -14.96 -9.48
C ASP A 175 -3.36 -14.18 -8.17
N GLU A 176 -2.11 -14.03 -7.72
CA GLU A 176 -1.78 -13.22 -6.55
C GLU A 176 -1.76 -11.73 -6.88
N SER A 177 -2.20 -10.92 -5.93
CA SER A 177 -2.14 -9.46 -6.08
C SER A 177 -0.70 -8.96 -5.94
N ALA A 178 -0.26 -8.14 -6.89
CA ALA A 178 1.10 -7.62 -6.89
C ALA A 178 1.36 -6.58 -5.78
N MET A 179 0.30 -6.00 -5.21
CA MET A 179 0.36 -4.99 -4.16
C MET A 179 -0.53 -5.42 -2.98
N PRO A 180 -0.02 -6.28 -2.09
CA PRO A 180 -0.77 -6.72 -0.91
C PRO A 180 -0.90 -5.59 0.13
N CYS A 181 -1.74 -5.78 1.14
CA CYS A 181 -1.98 -4.81 2.22
C CYS A 181 -0.67 -4.30 2.85
N MET A 182 0.30 -5.20 3.01
CA MET A 182 1.61 -4.89 3.59
C MET A 182 2.49 -3.99 2.71
N ALA A 183 2.11 -3.71 1.47
CA ALA A 183 2.80 -2.72 0.64
C ALA A 183 2.70 -1.30 1.22
N CYS A 184 1.57 -1.01 1.89
CA CYS A 184 1.25 0.28 2.49
C CYS A 184 1.08 0.23 4.02
N HIS A 185 1.03 -0.98 4.61
CA HIS A 185 0.83 -1.17 6.04
C HIS A 185 1.94 -2.01 6.66
N GLN A 186 2.39 -1.60 7.82
CA GLN A 186 3.26 -2.38 8.68
C GLN A 186 2.52 -2.72 9.97
N VAL A 187 2.21 -4.00 10.17
CA VAL A 187 1.39 -4.46 11.30
C VAL A 187 2.18 -4.51 12.59
N HIS A 188 3.36 -5.06 12.53
CA HIS A 188 4.35 -5.02 13.60
C HIS A 188 5.72 -4.85 12.96
N ARG A 189 6.62 -4.25 13.71
CA ARG A 189 7.93 -3.86 13.22
C ARG A 189 9.00 -4.22 14.20
N GLU A 190 10.15 -4.53 13.69
CA GLU A 190 11.35 -4.65 14.48
C GLU A 190 11.90 -3.25 14.74
N GLY A 191 11.80 -2.77 15.98
CA GLY A 191 12.21 -1.42 16.35
C GLY A 191 11.27 -0.30 15.84
N ALA A 192 11.78 0.90 15.73
CA ALA A 192 11.12 2.03 15.10
C ALA A 192 11.09 1.85 13.57
N GLN A 193 10.06 2.42 12.91
CA GLN A 193 10.07 2.47 11.45
C GLN A 193 11.30 3.21 10.95
N GLU A 194 11.88 2.71 9.86
CA GLU A 194 13.00 3.38 9.24
C GLU A 194 12.58 4.77 8.73
N THR A 195 13.47 5.72 8.91
CA THR A 195 13.29 7.09 8.43
C THR A 195 14.23 7.30 7.25
N ARG A 196 13.72 7.80 6.14
CA ARG A 196 14.58 8.14 5.02
C ARG A 196 15.46 9.33 5.37
N PRO A 197 16.78 9.26 5.17
CA PRO A 197 17.72 10.29 5.61
C PRO A 197 17.48 11.68 5.03
N ASP A 198 16.91 11.75 3.84
CA ASP A 198 16.70 12.99 3.08
C ASP A 198 15.28 13.54 3.16
N SER A 199 14.50 13.08 4.12
CA SER A 199 13.17 13.65 4.38
C SER A 199 13.30 15.14 4.73
N ARG A 200 13.24 16.01 3.72
CA ARG A 200 13.36 17.47 3.89
C ARG A 200 12.12 18.14 4.40
N ILE A 201 11.00 17.46 4.39
CA ILE A 201 9.71 18.02 4.76
C ILE A 201 9.26 17.36 6.05
N SER A 202 9.55 18.03 7.14
CA SER A 202 8.91 17.72 8.40
C SER A 202 7.47 18.20 8.34
N VAL A 203 6.53 17.28 8.25
CA VAL A 203 5.10 17.60 8.32
C VAL A 203 4.68 17.55 9.78
N ALA A 204 5.28 18.44 10.57
CA ALA A 204 4.95 18.56 11.97
C ALA A 204 3.47 18.95 12.12
N GLY A 205 2.72 18.11 12.83
CA GLY A 205 1.34 18.41 13.21
C GLY A 205 0.24 17.65 12.49
N LEU A 206 0.55 16.88 11.43
CA LEU A 206 -0.42 15.98 10.82
C LEU A 206 -0.30 14.58 11.42
N ALA A 207 -1.37 14.11 12.03
CA ALA A 207 -1.42 12.76 12.57
C ALA A 207 -1.47 11.73 11.41
N VAL A 208 -0.43 10.94 11.30
CA VAL A 208 -0.38 9.78 10.42
C VAL A 208 -0.47 8.54 11.28
N GLN A 209 -1.26 7.56 10.85
CA GLN A 209 -1.30 6.28 11.55
C GLN A 209 0.08 5.64 11.52
N ASP A 210 0.56 5.20 12.67
CA ASP A 210 1.89 4.56 12.81
C ASP A 210 2.05 3.30 11.94
N SER A 211 0.94 2.67 11.57
CA SER A 211 0.93 1.51 10.68
C SER A 211 1.12 1.86 9.21
N LEU A 212 0.98 3.12 8.80
CA LEU A 212 1.18 3.52 7.42
C LEU A 212 2.67 3.61 7.09
N ALA A 213 3.10 2.78 6.17
CA ALA A 213 4.48 2.67 5.76
C ALA A 213 4.58 2.19 4.32
N PHE A 214 5.62 2.60 3.62
CA PHE A 214 5.94 2.11 2.29
C PHE A 214 6.97 0.99 2.37
N TYR A 215 6.66 -0.16 1.80
CA TYR A 215 7.63 -1.23 1.64
C TYR A 215 8.52 -0.94 0.43
N ASP A 216 9.79 -0.65 0.69
CA ASP A 216 10.78 -0.49 -0.38
C ASP A 216 11.43 -1.84 -0.70
N ARG A 217 11.14 -2.37 -1.88
CA ARG A 217 11.66 -3.64 -2.34
C ARG A 217 13.19 -3.68 -2.43
N ARG A 218 13.83 -2.55 -2.73
CA ARG A 218 15.29 -2.48 -2.87
C ARG A 218 15.99 -2.63 -1.53
N GLU A 219 15.47 -1.90 -0.54
CA GLU A 219 15.98 -1.95 0.83
C GLU A 219 15.41 -3.13 1.61
N THR A 220 14.30 -3.71 1.11
CA THR A 220 13.52 -4.75 1.80
C THR A 220 13.05 -4.34 3.21
N LEU A 221 12.76 -3.06 3.37
CA LEU A 221 12.36 -2.41 4.61
C LEU A 221 11.09 -1.59 4.42
N HIS A 222 10.40 -1.34 5.53
CA HIS A 222 9.30 -0.40 5.57
C HIS A 222 9.78 0.97 6.05
N PHE A 223 9.45 2.00 5.30
CA PHE A 223 9.67 3.40 5.68
C PHE A 223 8.36 4.02 6.14
N ALA A 224 8.38 4.67 7.30
CA ALA A 224 7.19 5.36 7.82
C ALA A 224 6.66 6.37 6.81
N ALA A 225 5.35 6.39 6.59
CA ALA A 225 4.75 7.37 5.66
C ALA A 225 5.10 8.81 6.02
N ALA A 226 5.18 9.12 7.33
CA ALA A 226 5.58 10.44 7.82
C ALA A 226 7.05 10.82 7.50
N SER A 227 7.90 9.83 7.16
CA SER A 227 9.30 10.07 6.82
C SER A 227 9.56 10.16 5.31
N LEU A 228 8.55 9.88 4.50
CA LEU A 228 8.68 9.96 3.05
C LEU A 228 8.67 11.42 2.60
N GLY A 229 9.62 11.77 1.74
CA GLY A 229 9.65 13.10 1.14
C GLY A 229 8.56 13.31 0.10
N LEU A 230 8.04 14.52 0.03
CA LEU A 230 7.18 14.94 -1.07
C LEU A 230 8.05 15.45 -2.23
N PRO A 231 7.74 15.10 -3.48
CA PRO A 231 8.48 15.60 -4.62
C PRO A 231 8.27 17.11 -4.78
N GLN A 232 9.30 17.81 -5.20
CA GLN A 232 9.16 19.17 -5.74
C GLN A 232 8.85 19.07 -7.22
N LEU A 233 7.69 19.57 -7.63
CA LEU A 233 7.20 19.46 -8.99
C LEU A 233 7.21 20.83 -9.65
N HIS A 234 7.66 20.88 -10.91
CA HIS A 234 7.74 22.11 -11.67
C HIS A 234 6.94 21.99 -12.97
N ASP A 235 6.11 22.98 -13.24
CA ASP A 235 5.43 23.19 -14.51
C ASP A 235 6.19 24.33 -15.25
N GLY A 236 7.16 23.96 -16.07
CA GLY A 236 8.15 24.89 -16.58
C GLY A 236 9.01 25.47 -15.45
N ALA A 237 9.02 26.79 -15.31
CA ALA A 237 9.73 27.48 -14.23
C ALA A 237 8.89 27.63 -12.94
N ARG A 238 7.61 27.27 -12.97
CA ARG A 238 6.68 27.44 -11.86
C ARG A 238 6.70 26.21 -10.94
N LEU A 239 6.91 26.44 -9.65
CA LEU A 239 6.74 25.39 -8.66
C LEU A 239 5.24 25.08 -8.52
N VAL A 240 4.87 23.80 -8.65
CA VAL A 240 3.53 23.31 -8.42
C VAL A 240 3.28 23.16 -6.92
N THR A 241 2.16 23.65 -6.44
CA THR A 241 1.77 23.46 -5.05
C THR A 241 1.34 22.01 -4.83
N VAL A 242 2.04 21.30 -3.98
CA VAL A 242 1.72 19.93 -3.58
C VAL A 242 1.16 19.96 -2.16
N SER A 243 0.13 19.16 -1.91
CA SER A 243 -0.42 19.01 -0.55
C SER A 243 0.65 18.53 0.41
N GLN A 244 0.66 19.08 1.61
CA GLN A 244 1.57 18.69 2.68
C GLN A 244 1.07 17.49 3.51
N ASP A 245 0.00 16.83 3.06
CA ASP A 245 -0.49 15.60 3.70
C ASP A 245 0.55 14.47 3.50
N PRO A 246 1.16 13.93 4.58
CA PRO A 246 2.20 12.91 4.46
C PRO A 246 1.71 11.61 3.81
N ARG A 247 0.39 11.33 3.83
CA ARG A 247 -0.18 10.19 3.12
C ARG A 247 0.00 10.30 1.61
N GLN A 248 0.09 11.52 1.08
CA GLN A 248 0.36 11.76 -0.33
C GLN A 248 1.78 11.31 -0.72
N ALA A 249 2.75 11.44 0.17
CA ALA A 249 4.11 10.96 -0.05
C ALA A 249 4.14 9.44 -0.31
N LEU A 250 3.26 8.69 0.35
CA LEU A 250 3.10 7.25 0.10
C LEU A 250 2.63 6.99 -1.34
N CYS A 251 1.64 7.74 -1.83
CA CYS A 251 1.14 7.62 -3.21
C CYS A 251 2.25 7.90 -4.24
N TYR A 252 3.08 8.91 -3.98
CA TYR A 252 4.16 9.29 -4.87
C TYR A 252 5.30 8.26 -4.97
N GLN A 253 5.34 7.26 -4.12
CA GLN A 253 6.32 6.18 -4.29
C GLN A 253 6.07 5.38 -5.58
N CYS A 254 4.82 5.34 -6.05
CA CYS A 254 4.40 4.65 -7.26
C CYS A 254 3.82 5.60 -8.32
N HIS A 255 3.00 6.57 -7.91
CA HIS A 255 2.35 7.54 -8.80
C HIS A 255 3.17 8.83 -8.93
N ALA A 256 4.50 8.71 -9.01
CA ALA A 256 5.36 9.85 -9.22
C ALA A 256 5.38 10.26 -10.70
N PRO A 257 5.51 11.57 -11.00
CA PRO A 257 5.78 12.01 -12.35
C PRO A 257 7.05 11.38 -12.87
N ARG A 258 7.05 10.96 -14.12
CA ARG A 258 8.25 10.55 -14.81
C ARG A 258 9.10 11.78 -15.03
N GLU A 259 10.43 11.69 -14.86
CA GLU A 259 11.30 12.74 -15.36
C GLU A 259 11.06 12.92 -16.85
N PRO A 260 10.76 14.12 -17.29
CA PRO A 260 10.49 14.32 -18.68
C PRO A 260 11.81 14.33 -19.47
N GLU A 261 11.84 13.57 -20.50
CA GLU A 261 12.77 13.84 -21.61
C GLU A 261 12.43 15.19 -22.26
N THR A 262 11.25 15.75 -21.98
CA THR A 262 10.77 17.02 -22.52
C THR A 262 9.68 17.64 -21.65
N GLY A 263 10.03 18.48 -20.71
CA GLY A 263 9.27 19.73 -20.49
C GLY A 263 7.99 19.70 -19.64
N SER A 264 7.62 18.62 -18.93
CA SER A 264 6.56 18.71 -17.93
C SER A 264 7.04 18.14 -16.60
N LEU A 265 6.60 18.43 -15.51
CA LEU A 265 6.89 18.09 -14.12
C LEU A 265 8.18 17.29 -13.90
N ALA A 266 9.22 17.94 -13.46
CA ALA A 266 10.42 17.28 -12.95
C ALA A 266 10.30 17.05 -11.45
N ALA A 267 10.44 15.80 -11.01
CA ALA A 267 10.58 15.50 -9.59
C ALA A 267 12.06 15.59 -9.23
N THR A 268 12.43 16.52 -8.35
CA THR A 268 13.75 16.57 -7.77
C THR A 268 13.70 16.01 -6.36
N ASN A 269 14.28 14.84 -6.14
CA ASN A 269 14.62 14.38 -4.81
C ASN A 269 16.06 13.92 -4.76
N GLU A 270 16.64 13.86 -3.58
CA GLU A 270 18.05 13.49 -3.39
C GLU A 270 18.38 12.03 -3.70
N TRP A 271 17.35 11.19 -3.86
CA TRP A 271 17.48 9.77 -4.20
C TRP A 271 17.69 9.52 -5.70
N GLY A 272 17.91 10.59 -6.44
CA GLY A 272 17.97 10.56 -7.90
C GLY A 272 16.58 10.50 -8.54
N PRO A 273 16.51 10.48 -9.87
CA PRO A 273 15.24 10.41 -10.56
C PRO A 273 14.52 9.14 -10.12
N GLN A 274 13.48 9.30 -9.34
CA GLN A 274 12.54 8.20 -9.19
C GLN A 274 11.96 8.00 -10.58
N VAL A 275 12.19 6.82 -11.15
CA VAL A 275 11.52 6.43 -12.39
C VAL A 275 10.05 6.32 -12.02
N GLY A 276 9.34 7.42 -12.14
CA GLY A 276 7.90 7.46 -11.94
C GLY A 276 7.25 6.49 -12.90
N SER A 277 6.08 6.01 -12.55
CA SER A 277 5.29 5.13 -13.41
C SER A 277 4.95 5.77 -14.75
N GLY A 278 5.12 7.08 -14.89
CA GLY A 278 4.59 7.92 -15.98
C GLY A 278 3.07 8.09 -15.85
N ASP A 279 2.51 7.65 -14.76
CA ASP A 279 1.10 7.84 -14.39
C ASP A 279 1.02 8.98 -13.37
N ASP A 280 1.56 10.13 -13.76
CA ASP A 280 1.48 11.33 -12.95
C ASP A 280 0.03 11.82 -12.91
N ARG A 281 -0.50 11.86 -11.71
CA ARG A 281 -1.84 12.38 -11.44
C ARG A 281 -1.82 13.45 -10.37
N THR A 282 -0.72 14.18 -10.28
CA THR A 282 -0.62 15.34 -9.39
C THR A 282 -1.72 16.34 -9.72
N PRO A 283 -2.57 16.72 -8.76
CA PRO A 283 -3.59 17.72 -9.01
C PRO A 283 -2.98 19.06 -9.39
N MET A 284 -3.40 19.60 -10.50
CA MET A 284 -3.02 20.91 -11.00
C MET A 284 -4.28 21.71 -11.42
N GLY A 285 -4.09 22.94 -11.82
CA GLY A 285 -5.19 23.79 -12.26
C GLY A 285 -6.11 24.15 -11.10
N VAL A 286 -7.41 23.81 -11.21
CA VAL A 286 -8.38 24.16 -10.17
C VAL A 286 -8.24 23.35 -8.90
N HIS A 287 -7.55 22.20 -8.95
CA HIS A 287 -7.36 21.31 -7.83
C HIS A 287 -5.91 21.32 -7.27
N GLU A 288 -5.08 22.26 -7.75
CA GLU A 288 -3.69 22.36 -7.28
C GLU A 288 -3.62 22.54 -5.76
N GLY A 289 -2.74 21.78 -5.14
CA GLY A 289 -2.58 21.77 -3.68
C GLY A 289 -3.55 20.87 -2.92
N ILE A 290 -4.52 20.24 -3.60
CA ILE A 290 -5.42 19.27 -2.99
C ILE A 290 -4.69 17.93 -2.91
N GLY A 291 -4.73 17.28 -1.73
CA GLY A 291 -4.11 15.98 -1.52
C GLY A 291 -4.86 14.85 -2.20
N CYS A 292 -4.14 13.82 -2.62
CA CYS A 292 -4.72 12.61 -3.22
C CYS A 292 -5.86 12.03 -2.37
N VAL A 293 -5.68 11.97 -1.07
CA VAL A 293 -6.64 11.40 -0.12
C VAL A 293 -7.87 12.29 0.15
N ALA A 294 -7.90 13.52 -0.36
CA ALA A 294 -9.11 14.33 -0.31
C ALA A 294 -10.18 13.82 -1.31
N CYS A 295 -9.74 13.15 -2.38
CA CYS A 295 -10.60 12.56 -3.39
C CYS A 295 -10.55 11.03 -3.37
N HIS A 296 -9.38 10.45 -3.18
CA HIS A 296 -9.16 9.01 -3.16
C HIS A 296 -9.15 8.47 -1.73
N ASN A 297 -9.85 7.37 -1.53
CA ASN A 297 -9.61 6.50 -0.40
C ASN A 297 -8.59 5.44 -0.84
N GLY A 298 -7.55 5.18 -0.05
CA GLY A 298 -6.52 4.19 -0.40
C GLY A 298 -7.04 2.78 -0.67
N HIS A 299 -8.24 2.48 -0.20
CA HIS A 299 -8.90 1.19 -0.39
C HIS A 299 -10.07 1.23 -1.39
N ASN A 300 -10.47 2.38 -1.92
CA ASN A 300 -11.67 2.50 -2.75
C ASN A 300 -11.37 3.23 -4.05
N GLU A 301 -11.81 2.64 -5.16
CA GLU A 301 -11.74 3.25 -6.49
C GLU A 301 -12.77 4.37 -6.68
N ASN A 302 -13.93 4.29 -6.02
CA ASN A 302 -15.01 5.24 -6.27
C ASN A 302 -14.77 6.58 -5.58
N THR A 303 -14.27 7.53 -6.34
CA THR A 303 -13.99 8.89 -5.89
C THR A 303 -15.15 9.87 -6.04
N ARG A 304 -16.25 9.48 -6.72
CA ARG A 304 -17.38 10.38 -7.05
C ARG A 304 -18.00 11.06 -5.84
N ALA A 305 -18.18 10.33 -4.75
CA ALA A 305 -18.80 10.89 -3.55
C ALA A 305 -17.97 12.02 -2.93
N SER A 306 -16.67 12.05 -3.15
CA SER A 306 -15.76 13.06 -2.60
C SER A 306 -16.01 14.46 -3.20
N CYS A 307 -16.45 14.55 -4.44
CA CYS A 307 -16.74 15.84 -5.08
C CYS A 307 -17.74 16.68 -4.29
N LYS A 308 -18.75 16.03 -3.73
CA LYS A 308 -19.81 16.69 -2.93
C LYS A 308 -19.30 17.23 -1.59
N THR A 309 -18.14 16.78 -1.13
CA THR A 309 -17.54 17.28 0.11
C THR A 309 -17.10 18.74 -0.05
N CYS A 310 -16.68 19.14 -1.24
CA CYS A 310 -16.20 20.48 -1.54
C CYS A 310 -17.18 21.28 -2.42
N HIS A 311 -17.82 20.62 -3.38
CA HIS A 311 -18.75 21.25 -4.29
C HIS A 311 -20.21 21.11 -3.80
N PRO A 312 -21.06 22.16 -3.97
CA PRO A 312 -20.83 23.46 -4.58
C PRO A 312 -20.25 24.52 -3.64
N GLN A 313 -19.92 24.16 -2.36
CA GLN A 313 -19.58 25.16 -1.34
C GLN A 313 -18.31 25.96 -1.68
N MET A 314 -17.30 25.30 -2.25
CA MET A 314 -16.01 25.92 -2.57
C MET A 314 -15.88 26.37 -4.02
N SER A 315 -16.74 25.89 -4.91
CA SER A 315 -16.79 26.37 -6.28
C SER A 315 -18.22 26.73 -6.65
N ASN A 316 -18.46 27.98 -6.92
CA ASN A 316 -19.78 28.47 -7.29
C ASN A 316 -19.93 28.54 -8.81
N CYS A 317 -19.53 27.51 -9.52
CA CYS A 317 -19.68 27.43 -10.98
C CYS A 317 -21.14 27.20 -11.42
N GLY A 318 -22.05 26.90 -10.50
CA GLY A 318 -23.46 26.69 -10.80
C GLY A 318 -23.78 25.45 -11.65
N ILE A 319 -22.77 24.60 -11.89
CA ILE A 319 -22.88 23.38 -12.68
C ILE A 319 -22.88 22.18 -11.73
N ASP A 320 -23.71 21.20 -12.03
CA ASP A 320 -23.65 19.90 -11.39
C ASP A 320 -22.29 19.23 -11.70
N VAL A 321 -21.42 19.16 -10.71
CA VAL A 321 -20.06 18.63 -10.90
C VAL A 321 -20.04 17.20 -11.40
N GLU A 322 -21.09 16.42 -11.13
CA GLU A 322 -21.22 15.05 -11.63
C GLU A 322 -21.46 14.98 -13.14
N LYS A 323 -21.85 16.10 -13.75
CA LYS A 323 -22.13 16.21 -15.20
C LYS A 323 -21.05 16.96 -15.96
N MET A 324 -19.98 17.39 -15.27
CA MET A 324 -18.87 18.04 -15.95
C MET A 324 -18.17 17.07 -16.91
N ASP A 325 -17.83 17.61 -18.10
CA ASP A 325 -17.05 16.83 -19.09
C ASP A 325 -15.59 16.69 -18.63
N THR A 326 -15.33 15.67 -17.85
CA THR A 326 -14.00 15.31 -17.36
C THR A 326 -13.81 13.80 -17.40
N THR A 327 -12.59 13.31 -17.33
CA THR A 327 -12.30 11.87 -17.24
C THR A 327 -12.95 11.20 -16.03
N TYR A 328 -13.39 11.98 -15.06
CA TYR A 328 -14.19 11.53 -13.94
C TYR A 328 -15.64 11.15 -14.35
N ALA A 329 -16.30 11.95 -15.20
CA ALA A 329 -17.65 11.68 -15.68
C ALA A 329 -17.65 10.71 -16.87
N ASP A 330 -16.70 10.86 -17.79
CA ASP A 330 -16.50 10.01 -18.97
C ASP A 330 -14.99 9.72 -19.12
N SER A 331 -14.60 8.46 -19.08
CA SER A 331 -13.22 8.03 -19.26
C SER A 331 -12.60 8.43 -20.61
N LYS A 332 -13.43 8.79 -21.59
CA LYS A 332 -13.00 9.27 -22.91
C LYS A 332 -12.89 10.79 -23.00
N SER A 333 -13.25 11.50 -21.94
CA SER A 333 -13.13 12.96 -21.93
C SER A 333 -11.69 13.39 -22.19
N ALA A 334 -11.54 14.48 -22.96
CA ALA A 334 -10.26 15.15 -23.15
C ALA A 334 -9.81 15.95 -21.91
N HIS A 335 -10.71 16.17 -20.96
CA HIS A 335 -10.46 16.97 -19.76
C HIS A 335 -10.17 16.05 -18.57
N ASN A 336 -8.88 15.91 -18.25
CA ASN A 336 -8.49 15.11 -17.08
C ASN A 336 -8.81 15.86 -15.80
N ILE A 337 -9.54 15.21 -14.88
CA ILE A 337 -9.96 15.82 -13.61
C ILE A 337 -8.79 16.30 -12.75
N HIS A 338 -7.62 15.70 -12.87
CA HIS A 338 -6.42 16.11 -12.13
C HIS A 338 -5.82 17.41 -12.65
N TRP A 339 -6.09 17.78 -13.90
CA TRP A 339 -5.44 18.90 -14.60
C TRP A 339 -6.43 19.93 -15.17
N VAL A 340 -7.69 19.90 -14.74
CA VAL A 340 -8.71 20.82 -15.23
C VAL A 340 -8.32 22.26 -14.89
N LYS A 341 -8.31 23.11 -15.93
CA LYS A 341 -8.09 24.53 -15.81
C LYS A 341 -9.41 25.30 -16.03
N CYS A 342 -9.49 26.47 -15.43
CA CYS A 342 -10.67 27.33 -15.65
C CYS A 342 -10.94 27.56 -17.15
N ALA A 343 -9.88 27.70 -17.96
CA ALA A 343 -9.98 27.92 -19.40
C ALA A 343 -10.56 26.72 -20.18
N ASP A 344 -10.49 25.49 -19.63
CA ASP A 344 -11.04 24.30 -20.30
C ASP A 344 -12.57 24.38 -20.41
N CYS A 345 -13.21 24.97 -19.41
CA CYS A 345 -14.66 25.23 -19.40
C CYS A 345 -15.00 26.65 -19.82
N HIS A 346 -14.14 27.63 -19.53
CA HIS A 346 -14.39 29.06 -19.82
C HIS A 346 -13.61 29.52 -21.04
N GLN A 347 -13.92 28.97 -22.21
CA GLN A 347 -13.26 29.29 -23.50
C GLN A 347 -13.35 30.77 -23.91
N HIS A 348 -14.37 31.51 -23.45
CA HIS A 348 -14.56 32.92 -23.69
C HIS A 348 -14.18 33.83 -22.51
N GLY A 349 -13.37 33.31 -21.60
CA GLY A 349 -12.95 33.99 -20.39
C GLY A 349 -13.84 33.67 -19.18
N ILE A 350 -13.25 33.80 -17.99
CA ILE A 350 -13.97 33.58 -16.72
C ILE A 350 -15.00 34.72 -16.57
N PRO A 351 -16.30 34.44 -16.41
CA PRO A 351 -17.28 35.45 -16.12
C PRO A 351 -16.89 36.26 -14.89
N LYS A 352 -16.87 37.58 -14.99
CA LYS A 352 -16.67 38.42 -13.78
C LYS A 352 -17.81 38.07 -12.83
N VAL A 353 -17.45 37.56 -11.66
CA VAL A 353 -18.40 37.26 -10.59
C VAL A 353 -19.18 38.55 -10.33
N LYS A 354 -20.47 38.55 -10.62
CA LYS A 354 -21.33 39.64 -10.12
C LYS A 354 -21.26 39.51 -8.60
N THR A 355 -20.57 40.43 -7.98
CA THR A 355 -20.58 40.54 -6.50
C THR A 355 -22.04 40.52 -6.07
N PRO A 356 -22.53 39.58 -5.30
CA PRO A 356 -23.90 39.62 -4.84
C PRO A 356 -24.09 40.98 -4.18
N ALA A 357 -25.07 41.76 -4.61
CA ALA A 357 -25.41 42.99 -3.94
C ALA A 357 -25.55 42.64 -2.47
N ALA A 358 -24.71 43.25 -1.61
CA ALA A 358 -24.60 42.92 -0.22
C ALA A 358 -26.01 42.80 0.36
N ALA A 359 -26.42 41.57 0.64
CA ALA A 359 -27.65 41.31 1.36
C ALA A 359 -27.52 42.08 2.66
N LYS A 360 -28.22 43.19 2.82
CA LYS A 360 -28.28 43.94 4.06
C LYS A 360 -28.76 42.97 5.11
N ALA A 361 -27.81 42.40 5.84
CA ALA A 361 -28.11 41.58 7.00
C ALA A 361 -28.88 42.48 7.98
N LYS A 362 -30.19 42.29 8.08
CA LYS A 362 -30.96 42.78 9.18
C LYS A 362 -30.41 42.10 10.44
N LEU A 363 -29.64 42.86 11.21
CA LEU A 363 -29.30 42.40 12.57
C LEU A 363 -30.60 42.09 13.27
N PRO A 364 -30.73 40.95 13.96
CA PRO A 364 -31.87 40.70 14.81
C PRO A 364 -31.83 41.70 15.95
N THR A 365 -32.86 42.51 16.08
CA THR A 365 -33.08 43.36 17.24
C THR A 365 -33.27 42.48 18.46
N THR A 366 -32.36 42.56 19.40
CA THR A 366 -32.46 41.94 20.70
C THR A 366 -33.74 42.38 21.41
N PRO A 367 -34.62 41.51 21.91
CA PRO A 367 -35.73 41.91 22.74
C PRO A 367 -35.20 42.50 24.03
N GLY A 368 -35.62 43.72 24.32
CA GLY A 368 -35.30 44.40 25.58
C GLY A 368 -35.78 43.55 26.75
N ILE A 369 -34.90 43.30 27.69
CA ILE A 369 -35.23 42.81 29.01
C ILE A 369 -35.77 44.00 29.78
N ASN A 370 -37.06 44.03 30.02
CA ASN A 370 -37.66 44.94 30.96
C ASN A 370 -37.78 44.21 32.31
N GLY A 371 -37.21 44.89 33.37
CA GLY A 371 -37.60 44.84 34.74
C GLY A 371 -37.13 43.65 35.57
#